data_3ed1746fa19078d834c45baad9d19257
#
_entry.id   3ed1746fa19078d834c45baad9d19257
#
_cell.length_a   1.000
_cell.length_b   1.000
_cell.length_c   1.000
_cell.angle_alpha   90.00
_cell.angle_beta   90.00
_cell.angle_gamma   90.00
#
_symmetry.space_group_name_H-M   'P 1'
#
loop_
_entity.id
_entity.type
_entity.pdbx_description
1 polymer ?
#
loop_
_entity_poly.entity_id
_entity_poly.type
_entity_poly.pdbx_seq_one_letter_code
_entity_poly.pdbx_strand_id
1 'polypeptide(L)'
;MEEGVNSKKEIEKLKREKLKREKPLVFEKIIKLKERLIAGFATPVVDIGYNLACNFKCKHCFISKYTRKKRVLTPPDLKKFSDEAHELGLCQFVISGGEPLILKDLKEVITALQPDKFHLSMSTNGYFLTKEMAKKLKTWGLDKVKISIDDFDEKLHDSNRNRKGSYVKAMEALFNAKEAGLGVSIQTCISHQNCRTDRTIQMAKFAQENGFVVDVMIAHPLGEWEGKHEMLIDEADAAYMKEVNKQYPSLHRDTFPTYGINRGCGCVNSNLHLTQFGEILPCGFLPISLGSIFEESLGNILKRGMSIKHFKEYNPLCVSGEDRNFIEKYLTKCYEKPLPVPWVEVFSKEDFVK
;
A
#
# COMPACT_ATOMS: atom_id res chain seq x y z
N MET A 1 -4.72 -31.84 0.94
CA MET A 1 -4.75 -30.62 1.77
C MET A 1 -3.55 -30.49 2.70
N GLU A 2 -3.01 -31.57 3.27
CA GLU A 2 -1.84 -31.53 4.17
C GLU A 2 -0.51 -31.21 3.47
N GLU A 3 -0.27 -31.69 2.26
CA GLU A 3 0.96 -31.40 1.50
C GLU A 3 1.11 -29.91 1.14
N GLY A 4 0.03 -29.24 0.80
CA GLY A 4 0.06 -27.81 0.48
C GLY A 4 0.34 -26.90 1.71
N VAL A 5 -0.09 -27.33 2.90
CA VAL A 5 0.12 -26.58 4.16
C VAL A 5 1.57 -26.74 4.65
N ASN A 6 2.17 -27.90 4.48
CA ASN A 6 3.57 -28.13 4.85
C ASN A 6 4.53 -27.35 3.94
N SER A 7 4.25 -27.28 2.63
CA SER A 7 5.07 -26.49 1.70
C SER A 7 5.02 -24.97 2.00
N LYS A 8 3.84 -24.46 2.41
CA LYS A 8 3.68 -23.03 2.76
C LYS A 8 4.48 -22.66 4.01
N LYS A 9 4.41 -23.48 5.07
CA LYS A 9 5.18 -23.26 6.31
C LYS A 9 6.69 -23.30 6.05
N GLU A 10 7.15 -24.18 5.19
CA GLU A 10 8.55 -24.30 4.83
C GLU A 10 9.04 -23.10 4.00
N ILE A 11 8.25 -22.65 3.04
CA ILE A 11 8.54 -21.42 2.29
C ILE A 11 8.61 -20.18 3.21
N GLU A 12 7.68 -20.06 4.16
CA GLU A 12 7.71 -18.97 5.15
C GLU A 12 8.96 -19.05 6.05
N LYS A 13 9.34 -20.24 6.47
CA LYS A 13 10.56 -20.47 7.26
C LYS A 13 11.79 -20.03 6.48
N LEU A 14 11.94 -20.45 5.24
CA LEU A 14 13.05 -20.05 4.38
C LEU A 14 13.10 -18.54 4.14
N LYS A 15 11.94 -17.87 3.94
CA LYS A 15 11.86 -16.42 3.82
C LYS A 15 12.31 -15.71 5.10
N ARG A 16 11.93 -16.23 6.27
CA ARG A 16 12.35 -15.68 7.57
C ARG A 16 13.86 -15.86 7.82
N GLU A 17 14.40 -17.03 7.51
CA GLU A 17 15.84 -17.30 7.63
C GLU A 17 16.65 -16.41 6.70
N LYS A 18 16.18 -16.23 5.45
CA LYS A 18 16.78 -15.29 4.50
C LYS A 18 16.77 -13.85 5.05
N LEU A 19 15.62 -13.39 5.54
CA LEU A 19 15.51 -12.03 6.11
C LEU A 19 16.41 -11.86 7.32
N LYS A 20 16.47 -12.84 8.23
CA LYS A 20 17.36 -12.81 9.41
C LYS A 20 18.82 -12.68 9.02
N ARG A 21 19.24 -13.36 7.95
CA ARG A 21 20.62 -13.31 7.45
C ARG A 21 20.94 -12.00 6.73
N GLU A 22 20.02 -11.53 5.85
CA GLU A 22 20.26 -10.40 4.97
C GLU A 22 19.95 -9.04 5.64
N LYS A 23 18.95 -8.99 6.53
CA LYS A 23 18.48 -7.78 7.22
C LYS A 23 18.09 -8.06 8.67
N PRO A 24 19.07 -8.35 9.56
CA PRO A 24 18.79 -8.77 10.94
C PRO A 24 17.98 -7.74 11.74
N LEU A 25 18.24 -6.45 11.59
CA LEU A 25 17.46 -5.39 12.27
C LEU A 25 15.99 -5.36 11.81
N VAL A 26 15.72 -5.57 10.53
CA VAL A 26 14.36 -5.66 10.02
C VAL A 26 13.66 -6.90 10.58
N PHE A 27 14.35 -8.03 10.60
CA PHE A 27 13.83 -9.27 11.16
C PHE A 27 13.42 -9.09 12.64
N GLU A 28 14.27 -8.49 13.47
CA GLU A 28 13.97 -8.22 14.88
C GLU A 28 12.73 -7.32 15.06
N LYS A 29 12.62 -6.25 14.26
CA LYS A 29 11.46 -5.38 14.29
C LYS A 29 10.16 -6.14 13.92
N ILE A 30 10.20 -6.99 12.89
CA ILE A 30 9.04 -7.79 12.46
C ILE A 30 8.64 -8.82 13.54
N ILE A 31 9.58 -9.44 14.21
CA ILE A 31 9.26 -10.36 15.32
C ILE A 31 8.52 -9.63 16.45
N LYS A 32 8.96 -8.43 16.81
CA LYS A 32 8.36 -7.60 17.86
C LYS A 32 7.06 -6.92 17.42
N LEU A 33 6.74 -6.89 16.11
CA LEU A 33 5.59 -6.18 15.56
C LEU A 33 4.27 -6.61 16.22
N LYS A 34 4.07 -7.91 16.40
CA LYS A 34 2.86 -8.47 17.00
C LYS A 34 2.68 -8.01 18.45
N GLU A 35 3.74 -8.07 19.25
CA GLU A 35 3.73 -7.64 20.65
C GLU A 35 3.42 -6.14 20.76
N ARG A 36 4.05 -5.34 19.91
CA ARG A 36 3.83 -3.88 19.87
C ARG A 36 2.39 -3.54 19.49
N LEU A 37 1.83 -4.22 18.49
CA LEU A 37 0.43 -4.03 18.08
C LEU A 37 -0.54 -4.41 19.22
N ILE A 38 -0.27 -5.50 19.93
CA ILE A 38 -1.08 -5.91 21.09
C ILE A 38 -0.98 -4.88 22.21
N ALA A 39 0.20 -4.30 22.43
CA ALA A 39 0.44 -3.24 23.42
C ALA A 39 -0.16 -1.87 22.99
N GLY A 40 -0.80 -1.76 21.83
CA GLY A 40 -1.47 -0.55 21.35
C GLY A 40 -0.55 0.49 20.69
N PHE A 41 0.68 0.11 20.33
CA PHE A 41 1.59 0.98 19.57
C PHE A 41 1.27 0.91 18.08
N ALA A 42 1.17 2.06 17.43
CA ALA A 42 1.13 2.13 15.97
C ALA A 42 2.48 1.65 15.40
N THR A 43 2.42 0.72 14.45
CA THR A 43 3.58 0.15 13.76
C THR A 43 3.33 0.09 12.26
N PRO A 44 3.00 1.23 11.63
CA PRO A 44 2.53 1.22 10.26
C PRO A 44 3.62 0.83 9.27
N VAL A 45 3.17 0.21 8.16
CA VAL A 45 3.83 0.30 6.88
C VAL A 45 3.58 1.71 6.34
N VAL A 46 4.61 2.44 5.98
CA VAL A 46 4.43 3.78 5.41
C VAL A 46 4.55 3.71 3.90
N ASP A 47 3.46 4.03 3.22
CA ASP A 47 3.43 4.28 1.78
C ASP A 47 3.93 5.71 1.53
N ILE A 48 4.97 5.86 0.72
CA ILE A 48 5.63 7.13 0.43
C ILE A 48 5.32 7.55 -1.00
N GLY A 49 4.38 8.46 -1.15
CA GLY A 49 4.04 9.09 -2.41
C GLY A 49 5.07 10.16 -2.79
N TYR A 50 6.28 9.75 -3.15
CA TYR A 50 7.40 10.66 -3.37
C TYR A 50 7.21 11.62 -4.54
N ASN A 51 6.41 11.23 -5.54
CA ASN A 51 6.08 12.09 -6.67
C ASN A 51 4.61 11.94 -7.10
N LEU A 52 4.08 12.93 -7.81
CA LEU A 52 2.78 12.85 -8.48
C LEU A 52 2.90 12.66 -10.00
N ALA A 53 4.14 12.70 -10.55
CA ALA A 53 4.36 12.48 -11.98
C ALA A 53 4.17 11.00 -12.34
N CYS A 54 3.46 10.74 -13.42
CA CYS A 54 3.21 9.39 -13.93
C CYS A 54 3.20 9.40 -15.45
N ASN A 55 3.68 8.32 -16.05
CA ASN A 55 3.60 8.07 -17.50
C ASN A 55 2.25 7.50 -17.94
N PHE A 56 1.31 7.26 -16.99
CA PHE A 56 -0.06 6.79 -17.24
C PHE A 56 -1.11 7.80 -16.74
N LYS A 57 -2.37 7.60 -17.21
CA LYS A 57 -3.57 8.33 -16.77
C LYS A 57 -4.69 7.33 -16.50
N CYS A 58 -4.55 6.52 -15.46
CA CYS A 58 -5.46 5.43 -15.15
C CYS A 58 -6.86 5.95 -14.78
N LYS A 59 -7.92 5.22 -15.19
CA LYS A 59 -9.32 5.56 -14.92
C LYS A 59 -9.72 5.52 -13.44
N HIS A 60 -8.89 4.90 -12.59
CA HIS A 60 -9.10 4.76 -11.15
C HIS A 60 -8.00 5.44 -10.31
N CYS A 61 -7.27 6.40 -10.91
CA CYS A 61 -6.16 7.06 -10.23
C CYS A 61 -6.66 7.90 -9.05
N PHE A 62 -6.29 7.53 -7.81
CA PHE A 62 -6.75 8.21 -6.61
C PHE A 62 -5.96 9.48 -6.28
N ILE A 63 -4.73 9.63 -6.81
CA ILE A 63 -3.86 10.80 -6.53
C ILE A 63 -4.02 11.93 -7.54
N SER A 64 -4.86 11.78 -8.58
CA SER A 64 -4.97 12.74 -9.69
C SER A 64 -5.41 14.14 -9.24
N LYS A 65 -6.14 14.24 -8.12
CA LYS A 65 -6.69 15.50 -7.58
C LYS A 65 -5.86 16.12 -6.44
N TYR A 66 -4.68 15.56 -6.12
CA TYR A 66 -3.84 16.15 -5.07
C TYR A 66 -3.31 17.51 -5.48
N THR A 67 -3.46 18.48 -4.58
CA THR A 67 -3.01 19.86 -4.79
C THR A 67 -1.49 19.96 -4.67
N ARG A 68 -0.85 20.58 -5.66
CA ARG A 68 0.60 20.82 -5.63
C ARG A 68 0.94 21.94 -4.66
N LYS A 69 1.94 21.68 -3.80
CA LYS A 69 2.51 22.66 -2.85
C LYS A 69 3.93 23.06 -3.26
N LYS A 70 4.42 24.20 -2.77
CA LYS A 70 5.77 24.71 -3.14
C LYS A 70 6.90 23.81 -2.62
N ARG A 71 6.80 23.33 -1.35
CA ARG A 71 7.81 22.47 -0.75
C ARG A 71 7.48 21.01 -1.07
N VAL A 72 8.46 20.29 -1.57
CA VAL A 72 8.40 18.85 -1.86
C VAL A 72 9.48 18.12 -1.07
N LEU A 73 9.24 16.82 -0.83
CA LEU A 73 10.21 15.94 -0.21
C LEU A 73 11.50 15.87 -1.03
N THR A 74 12.60 15.82 -0.32
CA THR A 74 13.93 15.57 -0.84
C THR A 74 14.54 14.32 -0.20
N PRO A 75 15.60 13.70 -0.76
CA PRO A 75 16.27 12.59 -0.10
C PRO A 75 16.76 12.90 1.32
N PRO A 76 17.31 14.10 1.66
CA PRO A 76 17.59 14.48 3.05
C PRO A 76 16.37 14.50 3.98
N ASP A 77 15.21 14.96 3.51
CA ASP A 77 13.96 14.92 4.30
C ASP A 77 13.55 13.46 4.58
N LEU A 78 13.66 12.58 3.56
CA LEU A 78 13.38 11.14 3.72
C LEU A 78 14.36 10.47 4.68
N LYS A 79 15.63 10.86 4.68
CA LYS A 79 16.61 10.32 5.63
C LYS A 79 16.23 10.67 7.06
N LYS A 80 15.88 11.94 7.33
CA LYS A 80 15.41 12.37 8.64
C LYS A 80 14.14 11.63 9.07
N PHE A 81 13.17 11.54 8.17
CA PHE A 81 11.94 10.77 8.40
C PHE A 81 12.22 9.30 8.72
N SER A 82 13.14 8.68 7.99
CA SER A 82 13.55 7.30 8.18
C SER A 82 14.25 7.08 9.55
N ASP A 83 15.05 8.05 10.03
CA ASP A 83 15.66 7.98 11.36
C ASP A 83 14.57 8.00 12.46
N GLU A 84 13.62 8.93 12.41
CA GLU A 84 12.50 8.97 13.35
C GLU A 84 11.66 7.69 13.31
N ALA A 85 11.36 7.19 12.11
CA ALA A 85 10.63 5.94 11.93
C ALA A 85 11.36 4.73 12.52
N HIS A 86 12.69 4.71 12.42
CA HIS A 86 13.53 3.67 13.04
C HIS A 86 13.41 3.66 14.55
N GLU A 87 13.52 4.83 15.18
CA GLU A 87 13.40 4.99 16.64
C GLU A 87 12.01 4.57 17.14
N LEU A 88 10.96 4.87 16.35
CA LEU A 88 9.59 4.44 16.64
C LEU A 88 9.35 2.95 16.39
N GLY A 89 10.35 2.21 15.86
CA GLY A 89 10.27 0.77 15.61
C GLY A 89 9.50 0.38 14.35
N LEU A 90 9.24 1.31 13.43
CA LEU A 90 8.69 1.01 12.11
C LEU A 90 9.68 0.16 11.31
N CYS A 91 9.16 -0.76 10.48
CA CYS A 91 10.01 -1.74 9.81
C CYS A 91 9.83 -1.81 8.28
N GLN A 92 8.85 -1.12 7.71
CA GLN A 92 8.54 -1.25 6.28
C GLN A 92 8.18 0.09 5.64
N PHE A 93 8.73 0.31 4.42
CA PHE A 93 8.32 1.40 3.53
C PHE A 93 7.90 0.86 2.17
N VAL A 94 6.95 1.55 1.55
CA VAL A 94 6.52 1.33 0.16
C VAL A 94 6.78 2.61 -0.61
N ILE A 95 7.63 2.59 -1.62
CA ILE A 95 7.83 3.72 -2.53
C ILE A 95 6.72 3.70 -3.56
N SER A 96 5.96 4.78 -3.64
CA SER A 96 4.80 4.92 -4.53
C SER A 96 4.65 6.36 -5.06
N GLY A 97 3.45 6.74 -5.38
CA GLY A 97 3.07 8.06 -5.87
C GLY A 97 2.48 7.98 -7.26
N GLY A 98 3.05 8.73 -8.24
CA GLY A 98 2.78 8.54 -9.66
C GLY A 98 3.43 7.25 -10.16
N GLU A 99 4.57 7.36 -10.84
CA GLU A 99 5.39 6.20 -11.22
C GLU A 99 6.82 6.39 -10.70
N PRO A 100 7.28 5.56 -9.75
CA PRO A 100 8.63 5.70 -9.20
C PRO A 100 9.75 5.49 -10.22
N LEU A 101 9.55 4.64 -11.23
CA LEU A 101 10.58 4.31 -12.22
C LEU A 101 10.89 5.44 -13.22
N ILE A 102 10.15 6.57 -13.18
CA ILE A 102 10.51 7.78 -13.95
C ILE A 102 11.37 8.77 -13.16
N LEU A 103 11.58 8.50 -11.86
CA LEU A 103 12.41 9.35 -11.00
C LEU A 103 13.88 9.28 -11.39
N LYS A 104 14.52 10.43 -11.53
CA LYS A 104 15.96 10.52 -11.82
C LYS A 104 16.82 10.23 -10.58
N ASP A 105 16.28 10.53 -9.40
CA ASP A 105 16.90 10.39 -8.08
C ASP A 105 16.42 9.14 -7.30
N LEU A 106 15.87 8.13 -7.98
CA LEU A 106 15.32 6.94 -7.35
C LEU A 106 16.34 6.19 -6.47
N LYS A 107 17.60 6.16 -6.89
CA LYS A 107 18.67 5.53 -6.10
C LYS A 107 18.90 6.28 -4.80
N GLU A 108 18.95 7.60 -4.84
CA GLU A 108 19.10 8.49 -3.69
C GLU A 108 17.92 8.35 -2.72
N VAL A 109 16.69 8.25 -3.26
CA VAL A 109 15.47 7.97 -2.47
C VAL A 109 15.58 6.64 -1.74
N ILE A 110 15.95 5.54 -2.43
CA ILE A 110 16.12 4.21 -1.81
C ILE A 110 17.21 4.27 -0.74
N THR A 111 18.33 4.93 -1.01
CA THR A 111 19.44 5.07 -0.06
C THR A 111 19.01 5.85 1.19
N ALA A 112 18.27 6.95 1.02
CA ALA A 112 17.76 7.77 2.12
C ALA A 112 16.78 7.00 3.04
N LEU A 113 16.06 6.03 2.49
CA LEU A 113 15.14 5.16 3.24
C LEU A 113 15.85 4.02 4.00
N GLN A 114 17.19 3.95 3.97
CA GLN A 114 18.02 3.04 4.78
C GLN A 114 17.62 1.56 4.63
N PRO A 115 17.91 0.93 3.48
CA PRO A 115 17.47 -0.44 3.18
C PRO A 115 17.95 -1.51 4.17
N ASP A 116 19.00 -1.24 4.94
CA ASP A 116 19.50 -2.14 6.00
C ASP A 116 18.61 -2.12 7.26
N LYS A 117 17.87 -1.02 7.46
CA LYS A 117 17.00 -0.81 8.63
C LYS A 117 15.52 -1.07 8.33
N PHE A 118 15.15 -1.12 7.05
CA PHE A 118 13.76 -1.27 6.62
C PHE A 118 13.61 -2.28 5.50
N HIS A 119 12.47 -2.98 5.51
CA HIS A 119 12.01 -3.71 4.34
C HIS A 119 11.43 -2.69 3.34
N LEU A 120 12.06 -2.59 2.18
CA LEU A 120 11.67 -1.65 1.15
C LEU A 120 10.90 -2.36 0.03
N SER A 121 9.72 -1.87 -0.29
CA SER A 121 8.96 -2.28 -1.46
C SER A 121 8.63 -1.09 -2.34
N MET A 122 8.24 -1.34 -3.58
CA MET A 122 7.87 -0.30 -4.54
C MET A 122 6.64 -0.73 -5.32
N SER A 123 5.63 0.17 -5.40
CA SER A 123 4.49 0.02 -6.29
C SER A 123 4.81 0.65 -7.64
N THR A 124 4.63 -0.07 -8.74
CA THR A 124 4.95 0.39 -10.09
C THR A 124 3.95 -0.14 -11.11
N ASN A 125 3.72 0.63 -12.17
CA ASN A 125 2.98 0.13 -13.33
C ASN A 125 3.80 -0.88 -14.18
N GLY A 126 5.07 -1.08 -13.87
CA GLY A 126 5.95 -2.06 -14.51
C GLY A 126 6.50 -1.66 -15.87
N TYR A 127 6.03 -0.55 -16.48
CA TYR A 127 6.34 -0.20 -17.87
C TYR A 127 7.85 -0.03 -18.14
N PHE A 128 8.58 0.47 -17.15
CA PHE A 128 10.04 0.68 -17.25
C PHE A 128 10.85 -0.35 -16.43
N LEU A 129 10.22 -1.42 -15.93
CA LEU A 129 10.92 -2.44 -15.14
C LEU A 129 11.58 -3.48 -16.07
N THR A 130 12.64 -3.08 -16.76
CA THR A 130 13.48 -3.99 -17.55
C THR A 130 14.31 -4.92 -16.64
N LYS A 131 14.95 -5.94 -17.22
CA LYS A 131 15.88 -6.83 -16.49
C LYS A 131 17.02 -6.04 -15.82
N GLU A 132 17.59 -5.06 -16.52
CA GLU A 132 18.67 -4.20 -16.00
C GLU A 132 18.16 -3.35 -14.83
N MET A 133 16.96 -2.76 -14.95
CA MET A 133 16.38 -1.96 -13.89
C MET A 133 16.06 -2.83 -12.67
N ALA A 134 15.49 -4.02 -12.84
CA ALA A 134 15.23 -4.95 -11.74
C ALA A 134 16.51 -5.32 -10.98
N LYS A 135 17.61 -5.60 -11.68
CA LYS A 135 18.94 -5.85 -11.09
C LYS A 135 19.46 -4.63 -10.30
N LYS A 136 19.34 -3.42 -10.87
CA LYS A 136 19.72 -2.17 -10.18
C LYS A 136 18.93 -1.98 -8.89
N LEU A 137 17.63 -2.13 -8.94
CA LEU A 137 16.75 -2.01 -7.75
C LEU A 137 17.17 -2.99 -6.65
N LYS A 138 17.44 -4.24 -7.01
CA LYS A 138 17.94 -5.24 -6.05
C LYS A 138 19.27 -4.83 -5.44
N THR A 139 20.22 -4.36 -6.26
CA THR A 139 21.53 -3.89 -5.80
C THR A 139 21.42 -2.65 -4.91
N TRP A 140 20.44 -1.75 -5.13
CA TRP A 140 20.19 -0.59 -4.28
C TRP A 140 19.51 -0.94 -2.97
N GLY A 141 19.11 -2.20 -2.76
CA GLY A 141 18.56 -2.70 -1.51
C GLY A 141 17.03 -2.76 -1.46
N LEU A 142 16.35 -2.65 -2.62
CA LEU A 142 14.92 -2.93 -2.70
C LEU A 142 14.64 -4.42 -2.47
N ASP A 143 13.62 -4.75 -1.69
CA ASP A 143 13.27 -6.12 -1.35
C ASP A 143 12.16 -6.67 -2.24
N LYS A 144 11.16 -5.84 -2.57
CA LYS A 144 9.94 -6.28 -3.24
C LYS A 144 9.42 -5.23 -4.23
N VAL A 145 8.83 -5.68 -5.32
CA VAL A 145 8.01 -4.85 -6.21
C VAL A 145 6.55 -5.32 -6.20
N LYS A 146 5.63 -4.37 -6.26
CA LYS A 146 4.20 -4.57 -6.43
C LYS A 146 3.83 -4.05 -7.82
N ILE A 147 3.53 -4.96 -8.74
CA ILE A 147 3.29 -4.61 -10.14
C ILE A 147 1.80 -4.53 -10.39
N SER A 148 1.39 -3.41 -10.94
CA SER A 148 -0.01 -3.09 -11.18
C SER A 148 -0.56 -3.88 -12.36
N ILE A 149 -1.45 -4.84 -12.10
CA ILE A 149 -2.19 -5.59 -13.12
C ILE A 149 -3.65 -5.66 -12.72
N ASP A 150 -4.54 -5.08 -13.55
CA ASP A 150 -5.98 -5.04 -13.24
C ASP A 150 -6.75 -6.16 -13.91
N ASP A 151 -6.28 -6.68 -15.01
CA ASP A 151 -6.95 -7.70 -15.79
C ASP A 151 -5.95 -8.56 -16.57
N PHE A 152 -6.31 -9.80 -16.90
CA PHE A 152 -5.55 -10.66 -17.83
C PHE A 152 -6.02 -10.54 -19.28
N ASP A 153 -7.15 -9.88 -19.53
CA ASP A 153 -7.45 -9.37 -20.86
C ASP A 153 -6.65 -8.10 -21.13
N GLU A 154 -5.74 -8.15 -22.11
CA GLU A 154 -4.86 -7.05 -22.48
C GLU A 154 -5.63 -5.77 -22.78
N LYS A 155 -6.75 -5.87 -23.51
CA LYS A 155 -7.55 -4.70 -23.90
C LYS A 155 -8.20 -4.04 -22.70
N LEU A 156 -8.72 -4.84 -21.76
CA LEU A 156 -9.33 -4.33 -20.54
C LEU A 156 -8.28 -3.70 -19.62
N HIS A 157 -7.13 -4.35 -19.44
CA HIS A 157 -6.01 -3.78 -18.67
C HIS A 157 -5.55 -2.45 -19.28
N ASP A 158 -5.21 -2.43 -20.57
CA ASP A 158 -4.73 -1.25 -21.27
C ASP A 158 -5.74 -0.11 -21.24
N SER A 159 -7.04 -0.44 -21.36
CA SER A 159 -8.13 0.52 -21.23
C SER A 159 -8.22 1.12 -19.83
N ASN A 160 -8.09 0.32 -18.76
CA ASN A 160 -8.14 0.79 -17.37
C ASN A 160 -6.93 1.67 -17.03
N ARG A 161 -5.76 1.29 -17.53
CA ARG A 161 -4.51 2.04 -17.35
C ARG A 161 -4.37 3.21 -18.32
N ASN A 162 -5.29 3.32 -19.30
CA ASN A 162 -5.26 4.30 -20.36
C ASN A 162 -3.92 4.35 -21.09
N ARG A 163 -3.34 3.18 -21.37
CA ARG A 163 -2.02 3.02 -21.99
C ARG A 163 -1.93 1.72 -22.78
N LYS A 164 -1.89 1.80 -24.11
CA LYS A 164 -1.69 0.65 -24.99
C LYS A 164 -0.34 -0.03 -24.73
N GLY A 165 -0.33 -1.36 -24.67
CA GLY A 165 0.84 -2.19 -24.39
C GLY A 165 1.28 -2.21 -22.93
N SER A 166 0.50 -1.64 -22.02
CA SER A 166 0.82 -1.66 -20.58
C SER A 166 0.73 -3.05 -19.98
N TYR A 167 -0.21 -3.88 -20.46
CA TYR A 167 -0.35 -5.26 -20.02
C TYR A 167 0.92 -6.10 -20.29
N VAL A 168 1.38 -6.06 -21.54
CA VAL A 168 2.59 -6.80 -21.95
C VAL A 168 3.79 -6.38 -21.09
N LYS A 169 3.96 -5.08 -20.88
CA LYS A 169 5.06 -4.54 -20.05
C LYS A 169 4.94 -4.94 -18.58
N ALA A 170 3.75 -4.94 -18.01
CA ALA A 170 3.52 -5.37 -16.63
C ALA A 170 3.77 -6.89 -16.45
N MET A 171 3.37 -7.71 -17.42
CA MET A 171 3.66 -9.15 -17.41
C MET A 171 5.15 -9.45 -17.54
N GLU A 172 5.87 -8.77 -18.46
CA GLU A 172 7.34 -8.85 -18.55
C GLU A 172 8.00 -8.45 -17.21
N ALA A 173 7.51 -7.39 -16.59
CA ALA A 173 8.04 -6.87 -15.33
C ALA A 173 7.94 -7.87 -14.17
N LEU A 174 6.87 -8.67 -14.07
CA LEU A 174 6.74 -9.73 -13.05
C LEU A 174 7.94 -10.70 -13.09
N PHE A 175 8.26 -11.17 -14.29
CA PHE A 175 9.32 -12.15 -14.46
C PHE A 175 10.71 -11.53 -14.40
N ASN A 176 10.91 -10.31 -14.90
CA ASN A 176 12.15 -9.57 -14.76
C ASN A 176 12.53 -9.35 -13.27
N ALA A 177 11.53 -9.00 -12.46
CA ALA A 177 11.73 -8.82 -11.03
C ALA A 177 12.04 -10.13 -10.29
N LYS A 178 11.31 -11.21 -10.65
CA LYS A 178 11.55 -12.55 -10.09
C LYS A 178 12.96 -13.07 -10.43
N GLU A 179 13.38 -12.90 -11.68
CA GLU A 179 14.72 -13.29 -12.14
C GLU A 179 15.84 -12.51 -11.42
N ALA A 180 15.59 -11.22 -11.11
CA ALA A 180 16.52 -10.41 -10.33
C ALA A 180 16.55 -10.73 -8.83
N GLY A 181 15.73 -11.67 -8.34
CA GLY A 181 15.67 -12.08 -6.94
C GLY A 181 14.92 -11.09 -6.03
N LEU A 182 14.09 -10.20 -6.61
CA LEU A 182 13.14 -9.38 -5.87
C LEU A 182 11.92 -10.20 -5.44
N GLY A 183 11.33 -9.87 -4.30
CA GLY A 183 9.96 -10.28 -3.98
C GLY A 183 8.99 -9.66 -5.00
N VAL A 184 7.96 -10.39 -5.39
CA VAL A 184 6.99 -9.92 -6.40
C VAL A 184 5.58 -10.10 -5.90
N SER A 185 4.74 -9.08 -6.06
CA SER A 185 3.30 -9.21 -5.97
C SER A 185 2.60 -8.50 -7.13
N ILE A 186 1.44 -9.00 -7.47
CA ILE A 186 0.48 -8.34 -8.36
C ILE A 186 -0.33 -7.39 -7.46
N GLN A 187 -0.46 -6.13 -7.86
CA GLN A 187 -1.35 -5.18 -7.22
C GLN A 187 -2.52 -4.91 -8.16
N THR A 188 -3.75 -5.17 -7.70
CA THR A 188 -4.95 -5.04 -8.52
C THR A 188 -6.01 -4.20 -7.85
N CYS A 189 -6.76 -3.42 -8.64
CA CYS A 189 -7.91 -2.67 -8.15
C CYS A 189 -9.20 -3.46 -8.40
N ILE A 190 -9.91 -3.80 -7.32
CA ILE A 190 -11.20 -4.49 -7.38
C ILE A 190 -12.33 -3.52 -7.00
N SER A 191 -13.33 -3.43 -7.87
CA SER A 191 -14.57 -2.68 -7.66
C SER A 191 -15.77 -3.64 -7.67
N HIS A 192 -16.95 -3.14 -7.31
CA HIS A 192 -18.20 -3.88 -7.43
C HIS A 192 -18.41 -4.48 -8.84
N GLN A 193 -18.04 -3.72 -9.88
CA GLN A 193 -18.25 -4.12 -11.28
C GLN A 193 -17.39 -5.32 -11.72
N ASN A 194 -16.24 -5.58 -11.07
CA ASN A 194 -15.29 -6.60 -11.50
C ASN A 194 -14.96 -7.65 -10.44
N CYS A 195 -15.47 -7.52 -9.21
CA CYS A 195 -15.14 -8.39 -8.09
C CYS A 195 -15.55 -9.85 -8.34
N ARG A 196 -16.83 -10.06 -8.70
CA ARG A 196 -17.42 -11.40 -8.87
C ARG A 196 -17.35 -11.90 -10.31
N THR A 197 -16.26 -11.62 -10.98
CA THR A 197 -15.97 -12.12 -12.34
C THR A 197 -14.88 -13.20 -12.27
N ASP A 198 -14.74 -13.99 -13.32
CA ASP A 198 -13.72 -15.03 -13.44
C ASP A 198 -12.29 -14.49 -13.28
N ARG A 199 -12.09 -13.23 -13.56
CA ARG A 199 -10.81 -12.51 -13.45
C ARG A 199 -10.19 -12.62 -12.06
N THR A 200 -10.99 -12.49 -10.98
CA THR A 200 -10.47 -12.57 -9.59
C THR A 200 -9.88 -13.95 -9.30
N ILE A 201 -10.58 -15.02 -9.74
CA ILE A 201 -10.10 -16.40 -9.62
C ILE A 201 -8.89 -16.63 -10.51
N GLN A 202 -8.92 -16.20 -11.77
CA GLN A 202 -7.80 -16.36 -12.72
C GLN A 202 -6.53 -15.70 -12.18
N MET A 203 -6.64 -14.50 -11.59
CA MET A 203 -5.51 -13.79 -11.00
C MET A 203 -4.95 -14.49 -9.77
N ALA A 204 -5.83 -14.96 -8.87
CA ALA A 204 -5.42 -15.71 -7.69
C ALA A 204 -4.73 -17.04 -8.06
N LYS A 205 -5.27 -17.76 -9.04
CA LYS A 205 -4.70 -19.01 -9.57
C LYS A 205 -3.34 -18.78 -10.22
N PHE A 206 -3.24 -17.80 -11.13
CA PHE A 206 -1.98 -17.44 -11.78
C PHE A 206 -0.89 -17.09 -10.77
N ALA A 207 -1.25 -16.27 -9.76
CA ALA A 207 -0.31 -15.89 -8.71
C ALA A 207 0.18 -17.11 -7.92
N GLN A 208 -0.72 -18.03 -7.56
CA GLN A 208 -0.36 -19.24 -6.84
C GLN A 208 0.57 -20.15 -7.64
N GLU A 209 0.28 -20.36 -8.92
CA GLU A 209 1.07 -21.20 -9.84
C GLU A 209 2.49 -20.63 -10.06
N ASN A 210 2.63 -19.31 -10.04
CA ASN A 210 3.91 -18.63 -10.27
C ASN A 210 4.65 -18.23 -8.99
N GLY A 211 4.10 -18.51 -7.80
CA GLY A 211 4.68 -18.14 -6.50
C GLY A 211 4.61 -16.65 -6.22
N PHE A 212 3.63 -15.95 -6.80
CA PHE A 212 3.33 -14.54 -6.52
C PHE A 212 2.24 -14.41 -5.44
N VAL A 213 2.03 -13.18 -4.97
CA VAL A 213 0.92 -12.79 -4.11
C VAL A 213 0.09 -11.75 -4.86
N VAL A 214 -1.21 -11.75 -4.68
CA VAL A 214 -2.11 -10.69 -5.16
C VAL A 214 -2.45 -9.78 -4.00
N ASP A 215 -1.99 -8.54 -4.05
CA ASP A 215 -2.36 -7.47 -3.11
C ASP A 215 -3.60 -6.76 -3.69
N VAL A 216 -4.77 -7.04 -3.15
CA VAL A 216 -6.04 -6.44 -3.58
C VAL A 216 -6.21 -5.07 -2.96
N MET A 217 -6.31 -4.06 -3.81
CA MET A 217 -6.80 -2.73 -3.48
C MET A 217 -8.26 -2.65 -3.88
N ILE A 218 -9.16 -2.37 -2.96
CA ILE A 218 -10.58 -2.17 -3.30
C ILE A 218 -10.81 -0.76 -3.87
N ALA A 219 -11.93 -0.57 -4.56
CA ALA A 219 -12.33 0.74 -5.05
C ALA A 219 -12.57 1.74 -3.91
N HIS A 220 -12.15 2.97 -4.12
CA HIS A 220 -12.38 4.10 -3.21
C HIS A 220 -12.98 5.27 -4.00
N PRO A 221 -13.91 6.05 -3.44
CA PRO A 221 -14.57 7.14 -4.14
C PRO A 221 -13.69 8.40 -4.12
N LEU A 222 -12.50 8.31 -4.72
CA LEU A 222 -11.44 9.32 -4.71
C LEU A 222 -10.80 9.51 -6.09
N GLY A 223 -10.18 10.65 -6.31
CA GLY A 223 -9.48 10.96 -7.56
C GLY A 223 -10.41 10.88 -8.75
N GLU A 224 -10.11 10.04 -9.74
CA GLU A 224 -10.95 9.84 -10.93
C GLU A 224 -12.31 9.17 -10.61
N TRP A 225 -12.42 8.56 -9.42
CA TRP A 225 -13.66 7.96 -8.92
C TRP A 225 -14.29 8.74 -7.78
N GLU A 226 -13.89 10.00 -7.53
CA GLU A 226 -14.52 10.83 -6.51
C GLU A 226 -16.03 10.90 -6.71
N GLY A 227 -16.77 10.56 -5.64
CA GLY A 227 -18.24 10.52 -5.66
C GLY A 227 -18.87 9.33 -6.38
N LYS A 228 -18.11 8.45 -7.04
CA LYS A 228 -18.64 7.26 -7.75
C LYS A 228 -18.85 6.10 -6.76
N HIS A 229 -19.87 6.20 -5.93
CA HIS A 229 -20.16 5.23 -4.89
C HIS A 229 -20.63 3.87 -5.43
N GLU A 230 -21.09 3.82 -6.68
CA GLU A 230 -21.44 2.60 -7.41
C GLU A 230 -20.24 1.70 -7.75
N MET A 231 -19.02 2.24 -7.63
CA MET A 231 -17.79 1.46 -7.81
C MET A 231 -17.39 0.68 -6.56
N LEU A 232 -17.91 1.08 -5.39
CA LEU A 232 -17.51 0.51 -4.11
C LEU A 232 -18.08 -0.89 -3.94
N ILE A 233 -17.26 -1.80 -3.41
CA ILE A 233 -17.70 -3.16 -3.10
C ILE A 233 -18.80 -3.18 -2.05
N ASP A 234 -19.64 -4.19 -2.11
CA ASP A 234 -20.69 -4.49 -1.13
C ASP A 234 -20.31 -5.71 -0.24
N GLU A 235 -21.22 -6.08 0.66
CA GLU A 235 -21.02 -7.23 1.56
C GLU A 235 -20.89 -8.55 0.79
N ALA A 236 -21.60 -8.71 -0.32
CA ALA A 236 -21.52 -9.91 -1.15
C ALA A 236 -20.17 -10.01 -1.88
N ASP A 237 -19.62 -8.88 -2.34
CA ASP A 237 -18.28 -8.80 -2.91
C ASP A 237 -17.20 -9.14 -1.87
N ALA A 238 -17.34 -8.58 -0.66
CA ALA A 238 -16.42 -8.86 0.44
C ALA A 238 -16.44 -10.35 0.85
N ALA A 239 -17.64 -10.94 0.92
CA ALA A 239 -17.82 -12.36 1.19
C ALA A 239 -17.20 -13.23 0.09
N TYR A 240 -17.44 -12.89 -1.18
CA TYR A 240 -16.84 -13.58 -2.32
C TYR A 240 -15.31 -13.58 -2.26
N MET A 241 -14.68 -12.43 -2.04
CA MET A 241 -13.22 -12.35 -1.91
C MET A 241 -12.68 -13.20 -0.75
N LYS A 242 -13.44 -13.32 0.33
CA LYS A 242 -13.10 -14.18 1.47
C LYS A 242 -13.11 -15.67 1.10
N GLU A 243 -14.08 -16.10 0.30
CA GLU A 243 -14.14 -17.47 -0.22
C GLU A 243 -13.01 -17.75 -1.23
N VAL A 244 -12.72 -16.80 -2.12
CA VAL A 244 -11.56 -16.91 -3.03
C VAL A 244 -10.25 -17.00 -2.25
N ASN A 245 -10.06 -16.20 -1.17
CA ASN A 245 -8.87 -16.29 -0.32
C ASN A 245 -8.72 -17.64 0.39
N LYS A 246 -9.82 -18.27 0.82
CA LYS A 246 -9.77 -19.62 1.41
C LYS A 246 -9.25 -20.65 0.41
N GLN A 247 -9.70 -20.56 -0.84
CA GLN A 247 -9.30 -21.47 -1.92
C GLN A 247 -7.90 -21.14 -2.45
N TYR A 248 -7.59 -19.84 -2.58
CA TYR A 248 -6.33 -19.30 -3.09
C TYR A 248 -5.71 -18.33 -2.09
N PRO A 249 -4.93 -18.81 -1.12
CA PRO A 249 -4.31 -17.95 -0.09
C PRO A 249 -3.28 -16.96 -0.62
N SER A 250 -2.96 -17.01 -1.93
CA SER A 250 -2.16 -16.02 -2.65
C SER A 250 -2.88 -14.67 -2.79
N LEU A 251 -4.22 -14.64 -2.76
CA LEU A 251 -5.01 -13.41 -2.80
C LEU A 251 -5.12 -12.84 -1.39
N HIS A 252 -4.68 -11.60 -1.20
CA HIS A 252 -4.68 -10.89 0.07
C HIS A 252 -5.25 -9.48 -0.08
N ARG A 253 -5.91 -8.98 0.96
CA ARG A 253 -6.33 -7.57 1.09
C ARG A 253 -6.07 -7.07 2.51
N ASP A 254 -5.98 -5.74 2.68
CA ASP A 254 -5.55 -5.09 3.94
C ASP A 254 -6.41 -5.47 5.16
N THR A 255 -7.71 -5.72 4.97
CA THR A 255 -8.61 -6.11 6.07
C THR A 255 -8.54 -7.60 6.41
N PHE A 256 -7.79 -8.41 5.65
CA PHE A 256 -7.55 -9.81 6.00
C PHE A 256 -6.48 -9.92 7.09
N PRO A 257 -6.50 -10.99 7.91
CA PRO A 257 -5.53 -11.17 8.98
C PRO A 257 -4.08 -11.08 8.47
N THR A 258 -3.30 -10.21 9.09
CA THR A 258 -1.87 -10.03 8.81
C THR A 258 -1.06 -10.42 10.05
N TYR A 259 0.00 -11.21 9.87
CA TYR A 259 0.80 -11.78 10.98
C TYR A 259 -0.04 -12.54 12.03
N GLY A 260 -1.19 -13.10 11.64
CA GLY A 260 -2.13 -13.79 12.54
C GLY A 260 -2.92 -12.84 13.44
N ILE A 261 -2.94 -11.54 13.15
CA ILE A 261 -3.71 -10.52 13.85
C ILE A 261 -4.86 -10.08 12.94
N ASN A 262 -6.09 -10.18 13.46
CA ASN A 262 -7.27 -9.66 12.78
C ASN A 262 -7.61 -8.28 13.38
N ARG A 263 -7.20 -7.21 12.71
CA ARG A 263 -7.46 -5.83 13.14
C ARG A 263 -8.33 -5.03 12.16
N GLY A 264 -8.75 -5.64 11.06
CA GLY A 264 -9.55 -4.98 10.03
C GLY A 264 -8.80 -3.80 9.38
N CYS A 265 -9.43 -2.62 9.33
CA CYS A 265 -8.84 -1.43 8.72
C CYS A 265 -7.56 -1.00 9.44
N GLY A 266 -6.50 -0.75 8.64
CA GLY A 266 -5.16 -0.46 9.14
C GLY A 266 -4.80 1.02 9.28
N CYS A 267 -5.75 1.95 9.07
CA CYS A 267 -5.46 3.38 9.13
C CYS A 267 -4.72 3.78 10.40
N VAL A 268 -3.62 4.51 10.28
CA VAL A 268 -2.67 4.94 11.31
C VAL A 268 -1.98 3.77 12.04
N ASN A 269 -2.74 2.77 12.44
CA ASN A 269 -2.29 1.66 13.28
C ASN A 269 -1.27 0.77 12.55
N SER A 270 -1.58 0.37 11.32
CA SER A 270 -0.74 -0.50 10.48
C SER A 270 -0.46 0.03 9.09
N ASN A 271 -1.08 1.13 8.68
CA ASN A 271 -0.81 1.84 7.43
C ASN A 271 -0.74 3.35 7.66
N LEU A 272 0.18 4.00 6.96
CA LEU A 272 0.27 5.46 6.81
C LEU A 272 0.60 5.80 5.37
N HIS A 273 0.31 7.03 4.98
CA HIS A 273 0.80 7.57 3.71
C HIS A 273 1.53 8.90 3.95
N LEU A 274 2.76 8.99 3.46
CA LEU A 274 3.54 10.23 3.41
C LEU A 274 3.43 10.79 1.99
N THR A 275 2.82 11.96 1.88
CA THR A 275 2.67 12.64 0.57
C THR A 275 3.97 13.26 0.11
N GLN A 276 4.08 13.56 -1.19
CA GLN A 276 5.18 14.36 -1.78
C GLN A 276 5.43 15.68 -1.05
N PHE A 277 4.45 16.20 -0.33
CA PHE A 277 4.50 17.51 0.33
C PHE A 277 4.75 17.42 1.84
N GLY A 278 5.20 16.26 2.30
CA GLY A 278 5.56 16.04 3.71
C GLY A 278 4.38 15.82 4.66
N GLU A 279 3.17 15.69 4.15
CA GLU A 279 1.98 15.47 4.98
C GLU A 279 1.75 13.97 5.22
N ILE A 280 1.40 13.64 6.45
CA ILE A 280 1.05 12.28 6.87
C ILE A 280 -0.47 12.12 6.85
N LEU A 281 -0.92 11.10 6.12
CA LEU A 281 -2.33 10.71 6.03
C LEU A 281 -2.55 9.37 6.73
N PRO A 282 -3.77 9.07 7.23
CA PRO A 282 -4.09 7.79 7.88
C PRO A 282 -3.85 6.56 6.99
N CYS A 283 -4.06 6.71 5.69
CA CYS A 283 -3.69 5.78 4.62
C CYS A 283 -3.74 6.53 3.27
N GLY A 284 -3.25 5.92 2.18
CA GLY A 284 -3.28 6.53 0.85
C GLY A 284 -4.68 6.87 0.32
N PHE A 285 -5.71 6.22 0.87
CA PHE A 285 -7.12 6.39 0.47
C PHE A 285 -7.94 7.23 1.45
N LEU A 286 -7.29 7.96 2.35
CA LEU A 286 -7.91 8.96 3.20
C LEU A 286 -7.11 10.27 3.08
N PRO A 287 -7.52 11.19 2.19
CA PRO A 287 -6.78 12.42 1.93
C PRO A 287 -6.99 13.46 3.04
N ILE A 288 -6.79 13.04 4.28
CA ILE A 288 -6.93 13.83 5.50
C ILE A 288 -5.54 13.99 6.11
N SER A 289 -5.00 15.22 6.11
CA SER A 289 -3.69 15.49 6.71
C SER A 289 -3.77 15.44 8.23
N LEU A 290 -3.01 14.52 8.83
CA LEU A 290 -2.82 14.44 10.28
C LEU A 290 -1.73 15.40 10.78
N GLY A 291 -0.91 15.96 9.90
CA GLY A 291 0.19 16.86 10.19
C GLY A 291 1.32 16.72 9.16
N SER A 292 2.35 17.55 9.29
CA SER A 292 3.47 17.62 8.36
C SER A 292 4.79 17.28 9.06
N ILE A 293 5.58 16.39 8.46
CA ILE A 293 6.95 16.09 8.93
C ILE A 293 7.92 17.27 8.81
N PHE A 294 7.50 18.32 8.13
CA PHE A 294 8.26 19.57 8.05
C PHE A 294 8.03 20.48 9.26
N GLU A 295 6.98 20.22 10.04
CA GLU A 295 6.52 21.09 11.13
C GLU A 295 6.63 20.42 12.50
N GLU A 296 6.45 19.09 12.54
CA GLU A 296 6.45 18.35 13.81
C GLU A 296 7.00 16.92 13.63
N SER A 297 7.27 16.24 14.75
CA SER A 297 7.79 14.87 14.73
C SER A 297 6.73 13.85 14.29
N LEU A 298 7.18 12.78 13.63
CA LEU A 298 6.31 11.64 13.28
C LEU A 298 5.60 11.06 14.50
N GLY A 299 6.28 11.02 15.66
CA GLY A 299 5.70 10.53 16.91
C GLY A 299 4.48 11.34 17.38
N ASN A 300 4.49 12.67 17.23
CA ASN A 300 3.34 13.53 17.55
C ASN A 300 2.18 13.31 16.59
N ILE A 301 2.48 13.18 15.30
CA ILE A 301 1.47 12.89 14.26
C ILE A 301 0.81 11.53 14.52
N LEU A 302 1.59 10.50 14.85
CA LEU A 302 1.07 9.18 15.21
C LEU A 302 0.17 9.21 16.45
N LYS A 303 0.59 9.91 17.51
CA LYS A 303 -0.24 10.08 18.72
C LYS A 303 -1.58 10.73 18.40
N ARG A 304 -1.57 11.79 17.58
CA ARG A 304 -2.78 12.45 17.09
C ARG A 304 -3.68 11.50 16.34
N GLY A 305 -3.14 10.78 15.36
CA GLY A 305 -3.90 9.81 14.57
C GLY A 305 -4.51 8.71 15.45
N MET A 306 -3.73 8.14 16.38
CA MET A 306 -4.20 7.12 17.32
C MET A 306 -5.18 7.64 18.38
N SER A 307 -5.33 8.95 18.56
CA SER A 307 -6.36 9.53 19.41
C SER A 307 -7.72 9.64 18.71
N ILE A 308 -7.79 9.46 17.39
CA ILE A 308 -9.05 9.41 16.63
C ILE A 308 -9.63 8.01 16.78
N LYS A 309 -10.87 7.90 17.31
CA LYS A 309 -11.55 6.63 17.62
C LYS A 309 -11.53 5.64 16.45
N HIS A 310 -11.88 6.13 15.25
CA HIS A 310 -11.96 5.31 14.03
C HIS A 310 -10.63 4.66 13.61
N PHE A 311 -9.49 5.14 14.10
CA PHE A 311 -8.16 4.61 13.77
C PHE A 311 -7.53 3.81 14.91
N LYS A 312 -7.99 4.02 16.14
CA LYS A 312 -7.56 3.26 17.30
C LYS A 312 -8.38 1.98 17.50
N GLU A 313 -9.69 2.08 17.32
CA GLU A 313 -10.64 0.98 17.52
C GLU A 313 -10.61 0.00 16.34
N TYR A 314 -10.96 -1.24 16.61
CA TYR A 314 -11.10 -2.26 15.58
C TYR A 314 -12.27 -1.92 14.63
N ASN A 315 -11.99 -1.81 13.35
CA ASN A 315 -13.01 -1.73 12.32
C ASN A 315 -12.79 -2.85 11.29
N PRO A 316 -13.71 -3.84 11.19
CA PRO A 316 -13.57 -4.95 10.25
C PRO A 316 -13.69 -4.50 8.78
N LEU A 317 -14.29 -3.34 8.54
CA LEU A 317 -14.48 -2.75 7.22
C LEU A 317 -13.37 -1.73 6.90
N CYS A 318 -13.03 -1.62 5.63
CA CYS A 318 -12.21 -0.50 5.17
C CYS A 318 -13.01 0.79 5.27
N VAL A 319 -12.56 1.73 6.12
CA VAL A 319 -13.32 2.97 6.38
C VAL A 319 -13.49 3.86 5.14
N SER A 320 -12.57 3.78 4.17
CA SER A 320 -12.63 4.59 2.95
C SER A 320 -13.23 3.88 1.73
N GLY A 321 -13.53 2.57 1.83
CA GLY A 321 -14.03 1.79 0.69
C GLY A 321 -15.25 0.93 0.98
N GLU A 322 -15.55 0.61 2.26
CA GLU A 322 -16.66 -0.26 2.66
C GLU A 322 -17.60 0.39 3.68
N ASP A 323 -17.07 1.14 4.66
CA ASP A 323 -17.87 1.79 5.71
C ASP A 323 -18.61 3.00 5.15
N ARG A 324 -19.85 2.78 4.69
CA ARG A 324 -20.69 3.83 4.09
C ARG A 324 -20.93 5.00 5.04
N ASN A 325 -21.10 4.73 6.33
CA ASN A 325 -21.33 5.76 7.35
C ASN A 325 -20.08 6.65 7.51
N PHE A 326 -18.89 6.03 7.54
CA PHE A 326 -17.64 6.79 7.59
C PHE A 326 -17.44 7.61 6.31
N ILE A 327 -17.68 7.03 5.15
CA ILE A 327 -17.55 7.72 3.85
C ILE A 327 -18.46 8.96 3.83
N GLU A 328 -19.75 8.80 4.15
CA GLU A 328 -20.72 9.90 4.14
C GLU A 328 -20.40 10.98 5.16
N LYS A 329 -20.02 10.60 6.37
CA LYS A 329 -19.79 11.56 7.47
C LYS A 329 -18.47 12.29 7.36
N TYR A 330 -17.41 11.64 6.87
CA TYR A 330 -16.04 12.16 6.93
C TYR A 330 -15.37 12.31 5.56
N LEU A 331 -15.43 11.30 4.70
CA LEU A 331 -14.68 11.31 3.44
C LEU A 331 -15.27 12.31 2.45
N THR A 332 -16.61 12.45 2.40
CA THR A 332 -17.29 13.44 1.55
C THR A 332 -16.89 14.88 1.86
N LYS A 333 -16.43 15.17 3.08
CA LYS A 333 -15.88 16.49 3.44
C LYS A 333 -14.59 16.84 2.69
N CYS A 334 -13.95 15.86 2.06
CA CYS A 334 -12.75 16.05 1.25
C CYS A 334 -13.07 16.29 -0.24
N TYR A 335 -14.31 16.02 -0.68
CA TYR A 335 -14.68 16.15 -2.08
C TYR A 335 -14.63 17.61 -2.54
N GLU A 336 -14.19 17.81 -3.79
CA GLU A 336 -14.07 19.14 -4.42
C GLU A 336 -13.18 20.15 -3.66
N LYS A 337 -12.37 19.65 -2.70
CA LYS A 337 -11.43 20.48 -1.94
C LYS A 337 -9.99 20.28 -2.41
N PRO A 338 -9.10 21.26 -2.15
CA PRO A 338 -7.67 21.06 -2.24
C PRO A 338 -7.20 19.92 -1.31
N LEU A 339 -6.61 18.86 -1.87
CA LEU A 339 -6.18 17.69 -1.11
C LEU A 339 -4.69 17.76 -0.73
N PRO A 340 -4.32 17.23 0.43
CA PRO A 340 -5.20 16.68 1.48
C PRO A 340 -5.84 17.78 2.35
N VAL A 341 -7.00 17.45 2.95
CA VAL A 341 -7.73 18.35 3.86
C VAL A 341 -7.18 18.19 5.29
N PRO A 342 -6.97 19.30 6.05
CA PRO A 342 -6.54 19.20 7.45
C PRO A 342 -7.54 18.42 8.32
N TRP A 343 -7.04 17.59 9.25
CA TRP A 343 -7.87 16.75 10.12
C TRP A 343 -8.90 17.56 10.95
N VAL A 344 -8.58 18.80 11.34
CA VAL A 344 -9.46 19.71 12.09
C VAL A 344 -10.72 20.12 11.32
N GLU A 345 -10.70 20.06 9.99
CA GLU A 345 -11.87 20.33 9.14
C GLU A 345 -12.77 19.10 8.97
N VAL A 346 -12.26 17.92 9.32
CA VAL A 346 -12.95 16.64 9.11
C VAL A 346 -13.53 16.10 10.40
N PHE A 347 -12.71 16.06 11.46
CA PHE A 347 -13.07 15.45 12.76
C PHE A 347 -13.45 16.53 13.80
N SER A 348 -14.46 16.20 14.61
CA SER A 348 -14.91 16.99 15.75
C SER A 348 -14.30 16.48 17.06
N LYS A 349 -14.49 17.21 18.17
CA LYS A 349 -14.02 16.78 19.50
C LYS A 349 -14.56 15.41 19.93
N GLU A 350 -15.74 15.05 19.48
CA GLU A 350 -16.41 13.78 19.82
C GLU A 350 -15.77 12.57 19.15
N ASP A 351 -15.01 12.80 18.07
CA ASP A 351 -14.33 11.74 17.31
C ASP A 351 -13.01 11.29 17.97
N PHE A 352 -12.61 11.94 19.08
CA PHE A 352 -11.39 11.61 19.82
C PHE A 352 -11.67 10.71 21.02
N VAL A 353 -10.74 9.80 21.32
CA VAL A 353 -10.76 9.02 22.56
C VAL A 353 -10.55 9.95 23.75
N LYS A 354 -11.31 9.72 24.81
CA LYS A 354 -11.17 10.45 26.08
C LYS A 354 -9.92 9.98 26.82
#